data_4e714b9aee4f0b8c72ad0e008a9c3df2
#
_entry.id   4e714b9aee4f0b8c72ad0e008a9c3df2
#
_cell.length_a   1.000
_cell.length_b   1.000
_cell.length_c   1.000
_cell.angle_alpha   90.00
_cell.angle_beta   90.00
_cell.angle_gamma   90.00
#
_symmetry.space_group_name_H-M   'P 1'
#
loop_
_entity.id
_entity.type
_entity.pdbx_description
1 polymer ?
#
loop_
_entity_poly.entity_id
_entity_poly.type
_entity_poly.pdbx_seq_one_letter_code
_entity_poly.pdbx_strand_id
1 'polypeptide(L)'
;MPGRKTGVKDAEWIAQLVRHGLVARSFVPPPAIRDLRELVRHRRTLIETRTAGRNRVLKLLEGANIRLFGVSGMAMLEALAAGTTNASEMAGLARGRMRRKHAALEAALDGRMREPQCFLLGMQLRSLGTIDQDLEALDARIETQLEPYQAQHRLLMQIPGVDWVTAAAIIAEIGTDMDVFASARRLAAWAELVKVPRAKHVEYQRRAGSPRATTRARASRRAPAPAGATCS
;
A
#
# COMPACT_ATOMS: atom_id res chain seq x y z
N MET A 1 36.95 19.56 -12.37
CA MET A 1 36.04 18.66 -11.64
C MET A 1 34.96 19.49 -10.98
N PRO A 2 33.68 19.25 -11.23
CA PRO A 2 32.63 19.98 -10.50
C PRO A 2 32.76 19.64 -9.03
N GLY A 3 32.73 20.68 -8.17
CA GLY A 3 32.96 20.56 -6.74
C GLY A 3 32.01 19.59 -6.07
N ARG A 4 32.54 18.82 -5.11
CA ARG A 4 31.81 17.85 -4.29
C ARG A 4 30.58 18.50 -3.66
N LYS A 5 29.40 18.02 -4.05
CA LYS A 5 28.12 18.48 -3.52
C LYS A 5 28.10 18.19 -2.02
N THR A 6 28.17 19.22 -1.19
CA THR A 6 28.11 19.07 0.27
C THR A 6 26.81 19.66 0.76
N GLY A 7 26.15 19.03 1.74
CA GLY A 7 24.90 19.54 2.31
C GLY A 7 24.99 20.96 2.83
N VAL A 8 26.19 21.43 3.21
CA VAL A 8 26.45 22.82 3.66
C VAL A 8 26.26 23.79 2.49
N LYS A 9 26.87 23.52 1.33
CA LYS A 9 26.71 24.38 0.14
C LYS A 9 25.28 24.42 -0.39
N ASP A 10 24.57 23.26 -0.34
CA ASP A 10 23.15 23.21 -0.71
C ASP A 10 22.30 24.05 0.27
N ALA A 11 22.59 24.00 1.58
CA ALA A 11 21.90 24.81 2.59
C ALA A 11 22.16 26.31 2.40
N GLU A 12 23.40 26.70 2.16
CA GLU A 12 23.78 28.10 1.86
C GLU A 12 23.07 28.60 0.59
N TRP A 13 23.03 27.81 -0.45
CA TRP A 13 22.35 28.15 -1.69
C TRP A 13 20.85 28.31 -1.50
N ILE A 14 20.20 27.38 -0.79
CA ILE A 14 18.78 27.47 -0.44
C ILE A 14 18.50 28.72 0.39
N ALA A 15 19.35 29.02 1.38
CA ALA A 15 19.22 30.24 2.21
C ALA A 15 19.28 31.51 1.36
N GLN A 16 20.18 31.59 0.36
CA GLN A 16 20.25 32.70 -0.57
C GLN A 16 18.99 32.83 -1.42
N LEU A 17 18.48 31.71 -1.97
CA LEU A 17 17.24 31.70 -2.75
C LEU A 17 16.04 32.20 -1.92
N VAL A 18 15.93 31.78 -0.66
CA VAL A 18 14.89 32.24 0.28
C VAL A 18 15.04 33.74 0.54
N ARG A 19 16.28 34.23 0.80
CA ARG A 19 16.58 35.65 1.05
C ARG A 19 16.19 36.52 -0.13
N HIS A 20 16.34 36.02 -1.35
CA HIS A 20 15.99 36.78 -2.58
C HIS A 20 14.52 36.55 -2.99
N GLY A 21 13.70 35.87 -2.20
CA GLY A 21 12.28 35.65 -2.53
C GLY A 21 12.04 34.70 -3.70
N LEU A 22 13.07 33.97 -4.14
CA LEU A 22 12.99 33.09 -5.32
C LEU A 22 12.35 31.72 -4.97
N VAL A 23 12.14 31.42 -3.68
CA VAL A 23 11.47 30.19 -3.23
C VAL A 23 10.04 30.51 -2.86
N ALA A 24 9.09 29.96 -3.61
CA ALA A 24 7.68 30.04 -3.26
C ALA A 24 7.42 29.25 -1.97
N ARG A 25 6.54 29.77 -1.11
CA ARG A 25 6.11 29.06 0.11
C ARG A 25 5.40 27.77 -0.27
N SER A 26 5.79 26.66 0.34
CA SER A 26 5.06 25.41 0.22
C SER A 26 3.79 25.44 1.09
N PHE A 27 2.77 24.69 0.68
CA PHE A 27 1.59 24.50 1.50
C PHE A 27 1.95 23.77 2.80
N VAL A 28 1.58 24.36 3.92
CA VAL A 28 1.67 23.74 5.25
C VAL A 28 0.25 23.55 5.77
N PRO A 29 -0.22 22.29 5.93
CA PRO A 29 -1.57 22.04 6.42
C PRO A 29 -1.80 22.59 7.83
N PRO A 30 -3.06 22.90 8.18
CA PRO A 30 -3.47 23.27 9.54
C PRO A 30 -3.05 22.20 10.57
N PRO A 31 -2.90 22.56 11.86
CA PRO A 31 -2.49 21.62 12.91
C PRO A 31 -3.32 20.34 12.93
N ALA A 32 -4.67 20.44 12.89
CA ALA A 32 -5.55 19.28 12.90
C ALA A 32 -5.31 18.29 11.75
N ILE A 33 -4.98 18.80 10.55
CA ILE A 33 -4.62 17.96 9.40
C ILE A 33 -3.23 17.34 9.58
N ARG A 34 -2.30 18.04 10.24
CA ARG A 34 -0.98 17.48 10.55
C ARG A 34 -1.07 16.34 11.56
N ASP A 35 -1.90 16.49 12.60
CA ASP A 35 -2.13 15.46 13.59
C ASP A 35 -2.77 14.21 12.95
N LEU A 36 -3.79 14.41 12.09
CA LEU A 36 -4.38 13.32 11.32
C LEU A 36 -3.33 12.63 10.42
N ARG A 37 -2.44 13.40 9.80
CA ARG A 37 -1.36 12.87 8.95
C ARG A 37 -0.39 11.99 9.75
N GLU A 38 -0.03 12.36 10.96
CA GLU A 38 0.83 11.58 11.84
C GLU A 38 0.19 10.22 12.16
N LEU A 39 -1.09 10.19 12.51
CA LEU A 39 -1.83 8.97 12.79
C LEU A 39 -1.89 8.05 11.57
N VAL A 40 -2.27 8.59 10.40
CA VAL A 40 -2.38 7.82 9.15
C VAL A 40 -1.01 7.26 8.70
N ARG A 41 0.05 8.02 8.85
CA ARG A 41 1.42 7.57 8.54
C ARG A 41 1.89 6.50 9.52
N HIS A 42 1.60 6.66 10.79
CA HIS A 42 1.92 5.63 11.79
C HIS A 42 1.16 4.33 11.55
N ARG A 43 -0.14 4.42 11.22
CA ARG A 43 -0.94 3.25 10.78
C ARG A 43 -0.28 2.49 9.65
N ARG A 44 0.22 3.19 8.65
CA ARG A 44 0.93 2.59 7.51
C ARG A 44 2.19 1.84 7.97
N THR A 45 2.98 2.43 8.86
CA THR A 45 4.17 1.79 9.43
C THR A 45 3.81 0.50 10.17
N LEU A 46 2.71 0.49 10.95
CA LEU A 46 2.22 -0.71 11.62
C LEU A 46 1.79 -1.80 10.63
N ILE A 47 1.12 -1.46 9.53
CA ILE A 47 0.76 -2.41 8.47
C ILE A 47 2.01 -3.02 7.82
N GLU A 48 3.05 -2.23 7.56
CA GLU A 48 4.33 -2.71 7.04
C GLU A 48 5.01 -3.66 8.05
N THR A 49 5.02 -3.30 9.33
CA THR A 49 5.56 -4.12 10.43
C THR A 49 4.79 -5.42 10.58
N ARG A 50 3.46 -5.39 10.52
CA ARG A 50 2.58 -6.57 10.53
C ARG A 50 2.90 -7.52 9.38
N THR A 51 3.07 -6.97 8.18
CA THR A 51 3.42 -7.75 6.99
C THR A 51 4.79 -8.42 7.14
N ALA A 52 5.77 -7.70 7.66
CA ALA A 52 7.09 -8.26 7.96
C ALA A 52 7.01 -9.36 9.03
N GLY A 53 6.19 -9.18 10.08
CA GLY A 53 5.92 -10.19 11.10
C GLY A 53 5.29 -11.47 10.51
N ARG A 54 4.26 -11.32 9.69
CA ARG A 54 3.63 -12.46 8.97
C ARG A 54 4.63 -13.21 8.10
N ASN A 55 5.50 -12.51 7.39
CA ASN A 55 6.54 -13.14 6.57
C ASN A 55 7.56 -13.92 7.42
N ARG A 56 7.87 -13.47 8.65
CA ARG A 56 8.71 -14.22 9.59
C ARG A 56 8.02 -15.50 10.06
N VAL A 57 6.72 -15.44 10.36
CA VAL A 57 5.93 -16.64 10.69
C VAL A 57 5.96 -17.64 9.54
N LEU A 58 5.72 -17.19 8.30
CA LEU A 58 5.77 -18.06 7.13
C LEU A 58 7.13 -18.76 6.98
N LYS A 59 8.24 -18.03 7.16
CA LYS A 59 9.59 -18.60 7.10
C LYS A 59 9.84 -19.65 8.19
N LEU A 60 9.31 -19.44 9.40
CA LEU A 60 9.41 -20.44 10.47
C LEU A 60 8.67 -21.72 10.10
N LEU A 61 7.46 -21.60 9.53
CA LEU A 61 6.65 -22.72 9.09
C LEU A 61 7.27 -23.46 7.91
N GLU A 62 7.79 -22.74 6.92
CA GLU A 62 8.53 -23.32 5.79
C GLU A 62 9.75 -24.12 6.27
N GLY A 63 10.49 -23.59 7.24
CA GLY A 63 11.63 -24.31 7.86
C GLY A 63 11.24 -25.56 8.61
N ALA A 64 9.97 -25.72 8.99
CA ALA A 64 9.39 -26.91 9.62
C ALA A 64 8.60 -27.79 8.63
N ASN A 65 8.61 -27.45 7.32
CA ASN A 65 7.79 -28.06 6.27
C ASN A 65 6.28 -28.03 6.53
N ILE A 66 5.80 -26.98 7.22
CA ILE A 66 4.38 -26.77 7.52
C ILE A 66 3.81 -25.73 6.57
N ARG A 67 2.66 -26.02 5.94
CA ARG A 67 1.99 -25.13 4.98
C ARG A 67 0.60 -24.75 5.49
N LEU A 68 0.51 -23.63 6.19
CA LEU A 68 -0.75 -23.09 6.71
C LEU A 68 -1.05 -21.73 6.07
N PHE A 69 -2.28 -21.58 5.56
CA PHE A 69 -2.79 -20.34 5.00
C PHE A 69 -4.23 -20.07 5.51
N GLY A 70 -4.52 -18.82 5.86
CA GLY A 70 -5.87 -18.32 6.11
C GLY A 70 -6.27 -18.19 7.59
N VAL A 71 -7.52 -17.74 7.80
CA VAL A 71 -8.08 -17.36 9.11
C VAL A 71 -8.14 -18.52 10.10
N SER A 72 -8.40 -19.74 9.62
CA SER A 72 -8.36 -20.96 10.46
C SER A 72 -6.94 -21.31 10.92
N GLY A 73 -5.93 -20.72 10.28
CA GLY A 73 -4.52 -20.97 10.62
C GLY A 73 -4.12 -20.41 11.98
N MET A 74 -4.78 -19.38 12.51
CA MET A 74 -4.34 -18.74 13.76
C MET A 74 -4.45 -19.71 14.96
N ALA A 75 -5.59 -20.37 15.14
CA ALA A 75 -5.76 -21.35 16.22
C ALA A 75 -4.79 -22.53 16.08
N MET A 76 -4.49 -22.96 14.84
CA MET A 76 -3.49 -23.99 14.57
C MET A 76 -2.06 -23.50 14.88
N LEU A 77 -1.74 -22.23 14.54
CA LEU A 77 -0.45 -21.63 14.85
C LEU A 77 -0.24 -21.46 16.36
N GLU A 78 -1.29 -21.10 17.10
CA GLU A 78 -1.28 -21.03 18.55
C GLU A 78 -1.04 -22.41 19.18
N ALA A 79 -1.70 -23.45 18.68
CA ALA A 79 -1.48 -24.82 19.10
C ALA A 79 -0.04 -25.29 18.81
N LEU A 80 0.50 -24.97 17.63
CA LEU A 80 1.90 -25.23 17.29
C LEU A 80 2.86 -24.50 18.23
N ALA A 81 2.59 -23.22 18.53
CA ALA A 81 3.40 -22.44 19.46
C ALA A 81 3.35 -22.98 20.89
N ALA A 82 2.23 -23.60 21.27
CA ALA A 82 2.06 -24.31 22.54
C ALA A 82 2.76 -25.69 22.56
N GLY A 83 3.34 -26.13 21.43
CA GLY A 83 4.03 -27.43 21.33
C GLY A 83 3.15 -28.61 20.96
N THR A 84 1.91 -28.36 20.49
CA THR A 84 1.07 -29.43 19.96
C THR A 84 1.68 -30.00 18.68
N THR A 85 1.99 -31.30 18.69
CA THR A 85 2.63 -32.01 17.56
C THR A 85 1.68 -32.89 16.77
N ASN A 86 0.45 -33.11 17.28
CA ASN A 86 -0.54 -33.97 16.65
C ASN A 86 -1.25 -33.23 15.51
N ALA A 87 -0.90 -33.59 14.26
CA ALA A 87 -1.46 -33.01 13.06
C ALA A 87 -2.99 -33.16 12.97
N SER A 88 -3.55 -34.30 13.46
CA SER A 88 -4.99 -34.54 13.45
C SER A 88 -5.74 -33.62 14.42
N GLU A 89 -5.20 -33.41 15.63
CA GLU A 89 -5.78 -32.47 16.61
C GLU A 89 -5.77 -31.04 16.06
N MET A 90 -4.65 -30.61 15.46
CA MET A 90 -4.53 -29.31 14.84
C MET A 90 -5.48 -29.12 13.65
N ALA A 91 -5.62 -30.15 12.80
CA ALA A 91 -6.58 -30.15 11.70
C ALA A 91 -8.03 -30.09 12.20
N GLY A 92 -8.33 -30.62 13.38
CA GLY A 92 -9.62 -30.51 14.07
C GLY A 92 -10.00 -29.07 14.45
N LEU A 93 -9.02 -28.16 14.60
CA LEU A 93 -9.24 -26.71 14.84
C LEU A 93 -9.74 -25.96 13.60
N ALA A 94 -9.81 -26.60 12.45
CA ALA A 94 -10.28 -26.00 11.22
C ALA A 94 -11.72 -25.49 11.33
N ARG A 95 -11.98 -24.28 10.81
CA ARG A 95 -13.31 -23.65 10.78
C ARG A 95 -13.81 -23.45 9.35
N GLY A 96 -15.13 -23.43 9.19
CA GLY A 96 -15.79 -23.14 7.93
C GLY A 96 -15.40 -24.13 6.80
N ARG A 97 -15.03 -23.59 5.64
CA ARG A 97 -14.68 -24.39 4.43
C ARG A 97 -13.45 -25.29 4.63
N MET A 98 -12.55 -24.93 5.55
CA MET A 98 -11.33 -25.70 5.83
C MET A 98 -11.64 -27.06 6.48
N ARG A 99 -12.76 -27.21 7.21
CA ARG A 99 -13.19 -28.47 7.78
C ARG A 99 -13.34 -29.58 6.73
N ARG A 100 -13.74 -29.22 5.51
CA ARG A 100 -13.90 -30.20 4.38
C ARG A 100 -12.56 -30.69 3.83
N LYS A 101 -11.45 -30.05 4.22
CA LYS A 101 -10.09 -30.37 3.77
C LYS A 101 -9.24 -30.98 4.88
N HIS A 102 -9.86 -31.67 5.84
CA HIS A 102 -9.18 -32.19 7.02
C HIS A 102 -7.93 -33.03 6.67
N ALA A 103 -8.04 -34.00 5.78
CA ALA A 103 -6.91 -34.83 5.38
C ALA A 103 -5.78 -34.04 4.70
N ALA A 104 -6.14 -33.02 3.90
CA ALA A 104 -5.15 -32.16 3.28
C ALA A 104 -4.47 -31.22 4.30
N LEU A 105 -5.20 -30.81 5.35
CA LEU A 105 -4.66 -30.06 6.47
C LEU A 105 -3.74 -30.91 7.34
N GLU A 106 -4.15 -32.12 7.65
CA GLU A 106 -3.33 -33.07 8.41
C GLU A 106 -2.00 -33.32 7.69
N ALA A 107 -2.02 -33.59 6.38
CA ALA A 107 -0.82 -33.73 5.59
C ALA A 107 0.02 -32.43 5.51
N ALA A 108 -0.62 -31.25 5.53
CA ALA A 108 0.09 -29.96 5.52
C ALA A 108 0.69 -29.60 6.89
N LEU A 109 0.18 -30.22 7.97
CA LEU A 109 0.63 -30.04 9.35
C LEU A 109 1.62 -31.14 9.77
N ASP A 110 1.84 -32.14 8.92
CA ASP A 110 2.81 -33.22 9.15
C ASP A 110 4.25 -32.71 8.97
N GLY A 111 4.60 -31.76 9.82
CA GLY A 111 5.93 -31.15 9.90
C GLY A 111 6.43 -31.22 11.34
N ARG A 112 7.75 -31.14 11.50
CA ARG A 112 8.37 -31.19 12.84
C ARG A 112 8.91 -29.82 13.21
N MET A 113 8.19 -29.08 14.06
CA MET A 113 8.73 -27.91 14.72
C MET A 113 9.58 -28.30 15.92
N ARG A 114 10.79 -27.75 16.01
CA ARG A 114 11.66 -27.88 17.17
C ARG A 114 11.23 -26.89 18.24
N GLU A 115 11.52 -27.18 19.50
CA GLU A 115 11.18 -26.31 20.64
C GLU A 115 11.55 -24.83 20.42
N PRO A 116 12.78 -24.46 19.96
CA PRO A 116 13.09 -23.05 19.70
C PRO A 116 12.22 -22.41 18.61
N GLN A 117 11.76 -23.19 17.62
CA GLN A 117 10.86 -22.68 16.57
C GLN A 117 9.46 -22.42 17.13
N CYS A 118 8.93 -23.30 18.01
CA CYS A 118 7.66 -23.09 18.70
C CYS A 118 7.73 -21.83 19.58
N PHE A 119 8.81 -21.65 20.34
CA PHE A 119 9.03 -20.46 21.15
C PHE A 119 9.06 -19.16 20.30
N LEU A 120 9.83 -19.16 19.20
CA LEU A 120 9.89 -18.01 18.30
C LEU A 120 8.54 -17.75 17.62
N LEU A 121 7.80 -18.79 17.23
CA LEU A 121 6.46 -18.64 16.69
C LEU A 121 5.53 -17.97 17.71
N GLY A 122 5.52 -18.41 18.96
CA GLY A 122 4.73 -17.81 20.03
C GLY A 122 5.07 -16.32 20.24
N MET A 123 6.36 -15.95 20.18
CA MET A 123 6.78 -14.54 20.25
C MET A 123 6.22 -13.73 19.06
N GLN A 124 6.31 -14.25 17.83
CA GLN A 124 5.81 -13.55 16.64
C GLN A 124 4.28 -13.41 16.67
N LEU A 125 3.55 -14.42 17.12
CA LEU A 125 2.08 -14.37 17.23
C LEU A 125 1.63 -13.31 18.25
N ARG A 126 2.27 -13.26 19.42
CA ARG A 126 1.99 -12.19 20.42
C ARG A 126 2.26 -10.80 19.84
N SER A 127 3.39 -10.62 19.17
CA SER A 127 3.74 -9.33 18.55
C SER A 127 2.71 -8.93 17.48
N LEU A 128 2.24 -9.89 16.67
CA LEU A 128 1.20 -9.63 15.67
C LEU A 128 -0.13 -9.25 16.33
N GLY A 129 -0.51 -9.93 17.42
CA GLY A 129 -1.71 -9.60 18.19
C GLY A 129 -1.67 -8.17 18.77
N THR A 130 -0.53 -7.76 19.32
CA THR A 130 -0.34 -6.37 19.79
C THR A 130 -0.49 -5.36 18.66
N ILE A 131 0.14 -5.63 17.50
CA ILE A 131 0.03 -4.74 16.33
C ILE A 131 -1.43 -4.65 15.83
N ASP A 132 -2.18 -5.74 15.85
CA ASP A 132 -3.58 -5.72 15.44
C ASP A 132 -4.43 -4.87 16.42
N GLN A 133 -4.19 -4.96 17.74
CA GLN A 133 -4.82 -4.08 18.75
C GLN A 133 -4.46 -2.60 18.57
N ASP A 134 -3.18 -2.30 18.31
CA ASP A 134 -2.72 -0.94 18.05
C ASP A 134 -3.37 -0.37 16.78
N LEU A 135 -3.56 -1.18 15.74
CA LEU A 135 -4.24 -0.78 14.52
C LEU A 135 -5.72 -0.46 14.77
N GLU A 136 -6.42 -1.27 15.58
CA GLU A 136 -7.82 -1.00 15.96
C GLU A 136 -7.94 0.32 16.74
N ALA A 137 -7.05 0.55 17.71
CA ALA A 137 -7.02 1.80 18.47
C ALA A 137 -6.72 3.02 17.60
N LEU A 138 -5.77 2.88 16.64
CA LEU A 138 -5.47 3.92 15.67
C LEU A 138 -6.63 4.20 14.73
N ASP A 139 -7.32 3.17 14.24
CA ASP A 139 -8.46 3.32 13.34
C ASP A 139 -9.59 4.09 14.03
N ALA A 140 -9.91 3.77 15.28
CA ALA A 140 -10.87 4.51 16.10
C ALA A 140 -10.44 5.98 16.30
N ARG A 141 -9.16 6.23 16.54
CA ARG A 141 -8.64 7.60 16.71
C ARG A 141 -8.68 8.41 15.43
N ILE A 142 -8.35 7.79 14.28
CA ILE A 142 -8.44 8.41 12.95
C ILE A 142 -9.90 8.75 12.63
N GLU A 143 -10.84 7.85 12.94
CA GLU A 143 -12.28 8.08 12.72
C GLU A 143 -12.77 9.30 13.49
N THR A 144 -12.41 9.43 14.78
CA THR A 144 -12.74 10.60 15.61
C THR A 144 -12.16 11.89 14.99
N GLN A 145 -10.93 11.85 14.50
CA GLN A 145 -10.31 13.03 13.89
C GLN A 145 -10.87 13.37 12.50
N LEU A 146 -11.52 12.43 11.84
CA LEU A 146 -12.19 12.63 10.56
C LEU A 146 -13.61 13.21 10.71
N GLU A 147 -14.19 13.27 11.92
CA GLU A 147 -15.55 13.79 12.14
C GLU A 147 -15.79 15.15 11.47
N PRO A 148 -14.90 16.16 11.57
CA PRO A 148 -15.09 17.45 10.91
C PRO A 148 -15.04 17.37 9.38
N TYR A 149 -14.49 16.30 8.82
CA TYR A 149 -14.22 16.11 7.39
C TYR A 149 -15.07 14.99 6.75
N GLN A 150 -16.11 14.52 7.45
CA GLN A 150 -16.91 13.38 6.99
C GLN A 150 -17.54 13.56 5.60
N ALA A 151 -17.96 14.79 5.27
CA ALA A 151 -18.55 15.07 3.96
C ALA A 151 -17.55 14.82 2.82
N GLN A 152 -16.34 15.36 2.97
CA GLN A 152 -15.25 15.21 2.01
C GLN A 152 -14.76 13.75 1.95
N HIS A 153 -14.68 13.10 3.10
CA HIS A 153 -14.30 11.69 3.20
C HIS A 153 -15.27 10.79 2.43
N ARG A 154 -16.59 11.00 2.60
CA ARG A 154 -17.62 10.26 1.84
C ARG A 154 -17.55 10.51 0.34
N LEU A 155 -17.30 11.77 -0.08
CA LEU A 155 -17.12 12.11 -1.49
C LEU A 155 -15.91 11.36 -2.10
N LEU A 156 -14.79 11.29 -1.41
CA LEU A 156 -13.61 10.58 -1.86
C LEU A 156 -13.87 9.08 -2.00
N MET A 157 -14.64 8.48 -1.10
CA MET A 157 -14.99 7.05 -1.20
C MET A 157 -15.91 6.71 -2.38
N GLN A 158 -16.55 7.69 -3.03
CA GLN A 158 -17.30 7.46 -4.27
C GLN A 158 -16.38 7.21 -5.47
N ILE A 159 -15.09 7.52 -5.36
CA ILE A 159 -14.12 7.29 -6.42
C ILE A 159 -13.78 5.80 -6.44
N PRO A 160 -13.96 5.09 -7.58
CA PRO A 160 -13.62 3.67 -7.67
C PRO A 160 -12.19 3.37 -7.24
N GLY A 161 -12.02 2.45 -6.28
CA GLY A 161 -10.72 2.05 -5.73
C GLY A 161 -10.20 2.94 -4.59
N VAL A 162 -10.97 3.91 -4.13
CA VAL A 162 -10.70 4.66 -2.90
C VAL A 162 -11.51 4.05 -1.77
N ASP A 163 -10.83 3.37 -0.87
CA ASP A 163 -11.40 2.85 0.37
C ASP A 163 -11.31 3.88 1.50
N TRP A 164 -11.86 3.54 2.67
CA TRP A 164 -11.89 4.38 3.86
C TRP A 164 -10.49 4.90 4.24
N VAL A 165 -9.50 4.00 4.25
CA VAL A 165 -8.11 4.35 4.60
C VAL A 165 -7.47 5.26 3.57
N THR A 166 -7.71 4.99 2.30
CA THR A 166 -7.19 5.81 1.19
C THR A 166 -7.80 7.21 1.21
N ALA A 167 -9.11 7.33 1.48
CA ALA A 167 -9.79 8.62 1.63
C ALA A 167 -9.22 9.42 2.82
N ALA A 168 -9.03 8.76 3.97
CA ALA A 168 -8.39 9.37 5.15
C ALA A 168 -6.96 9.85 4.83
N ALA A 169 -6.18 9.05 4.12
CA ALA A 169 -4.82 9.41 3.71
C ALA A 169 -4.79 10.60 2.76
N ILE A 170 -5.73 10.69 1.84
CA ILE A 170 -5.86 11.85 0.93
C ILE A 170 -6.14 13.11 1.74
N ILE A 171 -7.12 13.11 2.63
CA ILE A 171 -7.44 14.27 3.48
C ILE A 171 -6.24 14.64 4.35
N ALA A 172 -5.58 13.68 4.95
CA ALA A 172 -4.40 13.89 5.79
C ALA A 172 -3.24 14.54 5.05
N GLU A 173 -3.05 14.24 3.76
CA GLU A 173 -1.93 14.77 2.98
C GLU A 173 -2.25 16.10 2.30
N ILE A 174 -3.46 16.31 1.78
CA ILE A 174 -3.78 17.52 1.01
C ILE A 174 -4.70 18.50 1.76
N GLY A 175 -5.32 18.06 2.85
CA GLY A 175 -6.38 18.82 3.51
C GLY A 175 -7.68 18.80 2.73
N THR A 176 -8.60 19.69 3.10
CA THR A 176 -9.92 19.83 2.46
C THR A 176 -10.10 21.16 1.72
N ASP A 177 -9.19 22.10 1.94
CA ASP A 177 -9.16 23.40 1.25
C ASP A 177 -8.44 23.26 -0.11
N MET A 178 -9.23 23.19 -1.18
CA MET A 178 -8.70 23.04 -2.53
C MET A 178 -8.28 24.36 -3.17
N ASP A 179 -8.63 25.51 -2.59
CA ASP A 179 -8.24 26.83 -3.10
C ASP A 179 -6.74 27.07 -2.95
N VAL A 180 -6.10 26.34 -2.04
CA VAL A 180 -4.65 26.29 -1.87
C VAL A 180 -3.93 25.79 -3.13
N PHE A 181 -4.58 24.94 -3.91
CA PHE A 181 -4.06 24.42 -5.16
C PHE A 181 -4.72 25.12 -6.33
N ALA A 182 -4.07 26.12 -6.92
CA ALA A 182 -4.63 26.92 -8.03
C ALA A 182 -5.06 26.10 -9.26
N SER A 183 -4.70 24.80 -9.36
CA SER A 183 -5.13 23.88 -10.41
C SER A 183 -4.89 22.43 -10.02
N ALA A 184 -5.63 21.50 -10.64
CA ALA A 184 -5.40 20.05 -10.52
C ALA A 184 -3.96 19.64 -10.88
N ARG A 185 -3.32 20.34 -11.82
CA ARG A 185 -1.92 20.10 -12.18
C ARG A 185 -0.95 20.44 -11.04
N ARG A 186 -1.21 21.50 -10.29
CA ARG A 186 -0.40 21.88 -9.12
C ARG A 186 -0.59 20.88 -7.98
N LEU A 187 -1.81 20.42 -7.75
CA LEU A 187 -2.09 19.36 -6.79
C LEU A 187 -1.36 18.06 -7.18
N ALA A 188 -1.41 17.66 -8.44
CA ALA A 188 -0.72 16.47 -8.92
C ALA A 188 0.82 16.60 -8.76
N ALA A 189 1.39 17.74 -9.11
CA ALA A 189 2.83 18.01 -8.94
C ALA A 189 3.24 18.01 -7.46
N TRP A 190 2.39 18.51 -6.57
CA TRP A 190 2.63 18.46 -5.13
C TRP A 190 2.51 17.02 -4.60
N ALA A 191 1.53 16.24 -5.06
CA ALA A 191 1.32 14.85 -4.66
C ALA A 191 2.45 13.92 -5.13
N GLU A 192 3.16 14.24 -6.20
CA GLU A 192 4.36 13.50 -6.65
C GLU A 192 5.51 13.59 -5.65
N LEU A 193 5.59 14.65 -4.87
CA LEU A 193 6.55 14.82 -3.77
C LEU A 193 6.19 13.95 -2.56
N VAL A 194 4.92 13.58 -2.40
CA VAL A 194 4.46 12.61 -1.41
C VAL A 194 4.61 11.22 -2.02
N LYS A 195 5.50 10.39 -1.46
CA LYS A 195 5.73 9.01 -1.93
C LYS A 195 4.46 8.17 -1.78
N VAL A 196 3.54 8.29 -2.74
CA VAL A 196 2.43 7.35 -2.90
C VAL A 196 3.01 5.99 -3.33
N PRO A 197 2.55 4.85 -2.81
CA PRO A 197 3.05 3.54 -3.23
C PRO A 197 3.05 3.39 -4.75
N ARG A 198 4.18 3.05 -5.33
CA ARG A 198 4.44 3.00 -6.78
C ARG A 198 3.36 2.34 -7.63
N ALA A 199 2.63 1.37 -7.09
CA ALA A 199 1.60 0.64 -7.82
C ALA A 199 0.39 1.51 -8.24
N LYS A 200 -0.07 2.43 -7.37
CA LYS A 200 -1.21 3.32 -7.69
C LYS A 200 -0.77 4.55 -8.51
N HIS A 201 0.48 4.95 -8.40
CA HIS A 201 1.03 6.10 -9.16
C HIS A 201 1.18 5.80 -10.66
N VAL A 202 1.59 4.58 -11.02
CA VAL A 202 1.71 4.14 -12.42
C VAL A 202 0.36 4.11 -13.12
N GLU A 203 -0.71 3.74 -12.42
CA GLU A 203 -2.05 3.68 -13.01
C GLU A 203 -2.66 5.08 -13.22
N TYR A 204 -2.39 6.01 -12.30
CA TYR A 204 -2.80 7.42 -12.44
C TYR A 204 -2.06 8.12 -13.59
N GLN A 205 -0.75 7.92 -13.73
CA GLN A 205 0.02 8.46 -14.85
C GLN A 205 -0.42 7.88 -16.20
N ARG A 206 -0.79 6.59 -16.26
CA ARG A 206 -1.37 6.01 -17.48
C ARG A 206 -2.72 6.62 -17.85
N ARG A 207 -3.56 6.97 -16.87
CA ARG A 207 -4.87 7.60 -17.12
C ARG A 207 -4.78 9.09 -17.42
N ALA A 208 -3.85 9.80 -16.79
CA ALA A 208 -3.68 11.24 -16.95
C ALA A 208 -2.76 11.63 -18.14
N GLY A 209 -1.89 10.75 -18.56
CA GLY A 209 -0.82 11.02 -19.53
C GLY A 209 -0.97 10.39 -20.90
N SER A 210 -2.13 9.78 -21.24
CA SER A 210 -2.38 9.35 -22.62
C SER A 210 -3.14 10.44 -23.38
N PRO A 211 -2.44 11.33 -24.12
CA PRO A 211 -3.13 12.07 -25.17
C PRO A 211 -3.66 11.00 -26.14
N ARG A 212 -4.98 10.96 -26.33
CA ARG A 212 -5.59 10.19 -27.42
C ARG A 212 -4.78 10.48 -28.68
N ALA A 213 -3.99 9.50 -29.10
CA ALA A 213 -3.41 9.50 -30.41
C ALA A 213 -4.61 9.49 -31.39
N THR A 214 -4.93 10.66 -31.90
CA THR A 214 -5.79 10.78 -33.05
C THR A 214 -5.10 10.02 -34.16
N THR A 215 -5.56 8.82 -34.39
CA THR A 215 -5.18 7.99 -35.53
C THR A 215 -5.58 8.75 -36.79
N ARG A 216 -4.64 9.54 -37.29
CA ARG A 216 -4.76 10.18 -38.60
C ARG A 216 -4.70 9.02 -39.60
N ALA A 217 -5.86 8.59 -40.05
CA ALA A 217 -6.01 7.62 -41.13
C ALA A 217 -5.24 8.16 -42.34
N ARG A 218 -4.08 7.57 -42.61
CA ARG A 218 -3.30 7.79 -43.81
C ARG A 218 -4.00 7.01 -44.91
N ALA A 219 -4.90 7.70 -45.63
CA ALA A 219 -5.48 7.18 -46.86
C ALA A 219 -4.34 6.87 -47.83
N SER A 220 -4.05 5.60 -48.01
CA SER A 220 -3.18 5.13 -49.08
C SER A 220 -3.95 5.30 -50.38
N ARG A 221 -3.60 6.34 -51.15
CA ARG A 221 -4.01 6.46 -52.55
C ARG A 221 -3.32 5.33 -53.31
N ARG A 222 -4.08 4.32 -53.66
CA ARG A 222 -3.71 3.33 -54.67
C ARG A 222 -3.75 4.03 -56.02
N ALA A 223 -2.61 4.11 -56.67
CA ALA A 223 -2.52 4.52 -58.06
C ALA A 223 -3.19 3.45 -58.96
N PRO A 224 -3.90 3.82 -60.02
CA PRO A 224 -4.46 2.87 -60.99
C PRO A 224 -3.33 2.32 -61.87
N ALA A 225 -3.38 1.00 -62.13
CA ALA A 225 -2.51 0.31 -63.06
C ALA A 225 -2.85 0.70 -64.51
N PRO A 226 -1.85 0.78 -65.41
CA PRO A 226 -2.11 1.06 -66.80
C PRO A 226 -2.69 -0.17 -67.51
N ALA A 227 -3.71 0.08 -68.35
CA ALA A 227 -4.41 -0.87 -69.18
C ALA A 227 -3.48 -1.41 -70.27
N GLY A 228 -3.74 -2.67 -70.61
CA GLY A 228 -2.98 -3.52 -71.46
C GLY A 228 -2.85 -3.09 -72.91
N ALA A 229 -1.90 -3.70 -73.53
CA ALA A 229 -1.79 -3.80 -74.97
C ALA A 229 -1.98 -5.26 -75.36
N THR A 230 -3.00 -5.51 -76.08
CA THR A 230 -3.23 -6.74 -76.93
C THR A 230 -2.30 -6.67 -78.11
N CYS A 231 -1.64 -7.72 -78.45
CA CYS A 231 -1.20 -8.00 -79.80
C CYS A 231 -1.17 -9.51 -80.06
N SER A 232 -1.96 -9.85 -81.06
CA SER A 232 -1.94 -11.00 -82.02
C SER A 232 -1.72 -12.40 -81.51
#